data_f4d6c670bb1b6ae1b087ae517c04ec89
#
_entry.id   f4d6c670bb1b6ae1b087ae517c04ec89
#
_cell.length_a   1.000
_cell.length_b   1.000
_cell.length_c   1.000
_cell.angle_alpha   90.00
_cell.angle_beta   90.00
_cell.angle_gamma   90.00
#
_symmetry.space_group_name_H-M   'P 1'
#
loop_
_entity.id
_entity.type
_entity.pdbx_description
1 polymer ?
#
loop_
_entity_poly.entity_id
_entity_poly.type
_entity_poly.pdbx_seq_one_letter_code
_entity_poly.pdbx_strand_id
1 'polypeptide(L)'
;SALSVQDARDRPIDQAQAADEKHKLFDDERSEFMGLLKLWRWIEAGRGGRSESPNEAAAHKLSNRQQEQRLRAHFVNPRRVREWRDVHAQLHTVAAEQGWRLNGTEATYEQVHLSMLAGLLGNVGCKSDEDEWYLGARGIKFWKHPGANLSKKPGRWILAAELVETTKLYGRGIANIDAQWLVFMGQHLLKKQLLEPHWEKKAAEVVALERATLYGLVVYNNKRVNYGLVNAREAREIFIREALVGQEW
;
A
#
# COMPACT_ATOMS: atom_id res chain seq x y z
N SER A 1 -14.10 -2.39 -4.27
CA SER A 1 -15.42 -1.70 -4.34
C SER A 1 -15.34 -0.24 -3.90
N ALA A 2 -14.74 0.08 -2.74
CA ALA A 2 -14.66 1.48 -2.27
C ALA A 2 -13.98 2.43 -3.26
N LEU A 3 -12.96 1.98 -3.97
CA LEU A 3 -12.23 2.78 -4.97
C LEU A 3 -12.96 2.93 -6.31
N SER A 4 -14.06 2.21 -6.50
CA SER A 4 -14.86 2.24 -7.74
C SER A 4 -16.10 3.13 -7.63
N VAL A 5 -16.29 3.78 -6.48
CA VAL A 5 -17.40 4.67 -6.20
C VAL A 5 -16.89 5.98 -5.61
N GLN A 6 -17.71 7.02 -5.65
CA GLN A 6 -17.38 8.27 -4.97
C GLN A 6 -17.33 8.04 -3.45
N ASP A 7 -16.36 8.66 -2.76
CA ASP A 7 -16.24 8.54 -1.30
C ASP A 7 -17.58 8.87 -0.62
N ALA A 8 -18.02 7.97 0.24
CA ALA A 8 -19.29 8.10 0.94
C ALA A 8 -19.28 9.20 2.00
N ARG A 9 -18.12 9.71 2.40
CA ARG A 9 -17.98 10.81 3.36
C ARG A 9 -18.26 12.14 2.66
N ASP A 10 -19.21 12.90 3.18
CA ASP A 10 -19.51 14.26 2.75
C ASP A 10 -18.76 15.28 3.62
N ARG A 11 -18.26 16.33 3.01
CA ARG A 11 -17.58 17.45 3.69
C ARG A 11 -18.17 18.78 3.22
N PRO A 12 -19.38 19.15 3.71
CA PRO A 12 -19.98 20.43 3.36
C PRO A 12 -19.09 21.60 3.80
N ILE A 13 -19.01 22.64 2.98
CA ILE A 13 -18.11 23.79 3.24
C ILE A 13 -18.48 24.50 4.54
N ASP A 14 -19.77 24.66 4.79
CA ASP A 14 -20.33 25.30 5.99
C ASP A 14 -20.21 24.48 7.27
N GLN A 15 -19.98 23.16 7.17
CA GLN A 15 -19.87 22.22 8.30
C GLN A 15 -18.58 21.38 8.23
N ALA A 16 -17.56 21.86 7.54
CA ALA A 16 -16.34 21.12 7.27
C ALA A 16 -15.66 20.62 8.56
N GLN A 17 -15.56 21.47 9.59
CA GLN A 17 -14.95 21.11 10.86
C GLN A 17 -15.74 20.00 11.59
N ALA A 18 -17.06 20.10 11.63
CA ALA A 18 -17.92 19.10 12.27
C ALA A 18 -17.84 17.75 11.51
N ALA A 19 -17.78 17.78 10.18
CA ALA A 19 -17.58 16.60 9.37
C ALA A 19 -16.22 15.95 9.63
N ASP A 20 -15.13 16.74 9.64
CA ASP A 20 -13.77 16.26 9.91
C ASP A 20 -13.69 15.61 11.30
N GLU A 21 -14.34 16.17 12.32
CA GLU A 21 -14.39 15.58 13.67
C GLU A 21 -15.09 14.21 13.69
N LYS A 22 -16.20 14.09 12.96
CA LYS A 22 -16.92 12.80 12.86
C LYS A 22 -16.14 11.76 12.05
N HIS A 23 -15.45 12.18 11.00
CA HIS A 23 -14.68 11.30 10.16
C HIS A 23 -13.41 10.77 10.81
N LYS A 24 -12.87 11.43 11.85
CA LYS A 24 -11.74 10.91 12.66
C LYS A 24 -11.98 9.50 13.19
N LEU A 25 -13.25 9.11 13.42
CA LEU A 25 -13.60 7.75 13.81
C LEU A 25 -13.10 6.69 12.81
N PHE A 26 -13.01 7.06 11.54
CA PHE A 26 -12.63 6.17 10.45
C PHE A 26 -11.17 6.33 10.04
N ASP A 27 -10.44 7.28 10.63
CA ASP A 27 -9.06 7.52 10.26
C ASP A 27 -8.14 6.37 10.66
N ASP A 28 -7.14 6.14 9.83
CA ASP A 28 -6.02 5.29 10.13
C ASP A 28 -4.73 6.05 9.80
N GLU A 29 -3.78 6.04 10.75
CA GLU A 29 -2.56 6.84 10.64
C GLU A 29 -1.61 6.38 9.54
N ARG A 30 -1.77 5.15 9.07
CA ARG A 30 -0.87 4.53 8.10
C ARG A 30 -1.50 4.27 6.75
N SER A 31 -2.85 4.23 6.67
CA SER A 31 -3.52 3.81 5.44
C SER A 31 -4.94 4.34 5.32
N GLU A 32 -5.21 5.07 4.25
CA GLU A 32 -6.59 5.46 3.90
C GLU A 32 -7.45 4.25 3.47
N PHE A 33 -6.83 3.15 2.98
CA PHE A 33 -7.56 1.90 2.70
C PHE A 33 -8.10 1.26 3.99
N MET A 34 -7.31 1.28 5.06
CA MET A 34 -7.77 0.83 6.36
C MET A 34 -8.87 1.73 6.91
N GLY A 35 -8.80 3.04 6.65
CA GLY A 35 -9.87 3.98 6.96
C GLY A 35 -11.19 3.64 6.26
N LEU A 36 -11.14 3.32 4.98
CA LEU A 36 -12.32 2.85 4.23
C LEU A 36 -12.86 1.52 4.77
N LEU A 37 -12.01 0.62 5.22
CA LEU A 37 -12.42 -0.64 5.83
C LEU A 37 -13.12 -0.40 7.19
N LYS A 38 -12.59 0.51 8.03
CA LYS A 38 -13.24 0.93 9.28
C LYS A 38 -14.62 1.54 9.00
N LEU A 39 -14.73 2.41 8.00
CA LEU A 39 -16.02 2.98 7.59
C LEU A 39 -17.01 1.91 7.15
N TRP A 40 -16.58 0.96 6.33
CA TRP A 40 -17.41 -0.15 5.88
C TRP A 40 -17.95 -0.98 7.06
N ARG A 41 -17.08 -1.38 7.97
CA ARG A 41 -17.46 -2.14 9.17
C ARG A 41 -18.47 -1.38 10.03
N TRP A 42 -18.24 -0.08 10.21
CA TRP A 42 -19.16 0.76 10.96
C TRP A 42 -20.54 0.84 10.27
N ILE A 43 -20.60 0.92 8.95
CA ILE A 43 -21.86 0.90 8.20
C ILE A 43 -22.57 -0.44 8.40
N GLU A 44 -21.88 -1.55 8.22
CA GLU A 44 -22.45 -2.90 8.32
C GLU A 44 -22.86 -3.27 9.75
N ALA A 45 -22.15 -2.82 10.77
CA ALA A 45 -22.53 -3.01 12.18
C ALA A 45 -23.94 -2.45 12.48
N GLY A 46 -24.30 -1.27 11.94
CA GLY A 46 -25.64 -0.71 12.10
C GLY A 46 -26.75 -1.50 11.43
N ARG A 47 -26.41 -2.45 10.55
CA ARG A 47 -27.36 -3.34 9.88
C ARG A 47 -27.50 -4.73 10.53
N GLY A 48 -26.84 -4.94 11.66
CA GLY A 48 -26.79 -6.23 12.34
C GLY A 48 -25.74 -7.18 11.73
N GLY A 49 -24.74 -6.65 11.04
CA GLY A 49 -23.53 -7.39 10.67
C GLY A 49 -22.78 -7.82 11.96
N ARG A 50 -21.97 -8.87 11.87
CA ARG A 50 -21.11 -9.28 12.98
C ARG A 50 -20.23 -8.13 13.41
N SER A 51 -20.42 -7.63 14.64
CA SER A 51 -19.40 -6.83 15.31
C SER A 51 -18.26 -7.78 15.69
N GLU A 52 -17.07 -7.50 15.19
CA GLU A 52 -15.87 -8.31 15.50
C GLU A 52 -15.23 -7.92 16.83
N SER A 53 -15.85 -6.99 17.58
CA SER A 53 -15.40 -6.63 18.93
C SER A 53 -16.11 -7.49 19.97
N PRO A 54 -15.37 -8.28 20.79
CA PRO A 54 -15.97 -9.17 21.81
C PRO A 54 -16.77 -8.44 22.88
N ASN A 55 -16.63 -7.12 22.99
CA ASN A 55 -17.28 -6.29 24.01
C ASN A 55 -18.47 -5.46 23.51
N GLU A 56 -18.77 -5.46 22.22
CA GLU A 56 -20.00 -4.88 21.72
C GLU A 56 -21.07 -5.97 21.70
N ALA A 57 -21.98 -5.93 22.70
CA ALA A 57 -23.19 -6.73 22.69
C ALA A 57 -23.87 -6.64 21.32
N ALA A 58 -24.36 -7.75 20.80
CA ALA A 58 -24.98 -7.90 19.49
C ALA A 58 -25.76 -6.63 19.11
N ALA A 59 -25.19 -5.80 18.25
CA ALA A 59 -25.74 -4.51 17.92
C ALA A 59 -27.14 -4.74 17.36
N HIS A 60 -28.15 -4.22 18.01
CA HIS A 60 -29.53 -4.32 17.54
C HIS A 60 -29.58 -3.75 16.11
N LYS A 61 -30.05 -4.57 15.17
CA LYS A 61 -30.23 -4.16 13.78
C LYS A 61 -31.11 -2.89 13.73
N LEU A 62 -30.52 -1.79 13.29
CA LEU A 62 -31.22 -0.54 13.12
C LEU A 62 -32.27 -0.67 12.01
N SER A 63 -33.41 0.00 12.14
CA SER A 63 -34.33 0.18 11.04
C SER A 63 -33.67 1.00 9.91
N ASN A 64 -34.16 0.90 8.68
CA ASN A 64 -33.61 1.67 7.55
C ASN A 64 -33.59 3.19 7.84
N ARG A 65 -34.62 3.71 8.50
CA ARG A 65 -34.72 5.12 8.90
C ARG A 65 -33.63 5.49 9.92
N GLN A 66 -33.45 4.66 10.95
CA GLN A 66 -32.42 4.87 11.97
C GLN A 66 -31.01 4.79 11.37
N GLN A 67 -30.78 3.84 10.48
CA GLN A 67 -29.52 3.73 9.76
C GLN A 67 -29.24 4.97 8.92
N GLU A 68 -30.22 5.47 8.17
CA GLU A 68 -30.07 6.69 7.40
C GLU A 68 -29.81 7.92 8.27
N GLN A 69 -30.49 8.05 9.40
CA GLN A 69 -30.22 9.12 10.37
C GLN A 69 -28.79 9.03 10.94
N ARG A 70 -28.34 7.81 11.28
CA ARG A 70 -26.98 7.57 11.77
C ARG A 70 -25.93 7.95 10.72
N LEU A 71 -26.11 7.57 9.47
CA LEU A 71 -25.23 7.96 8.37
C LEU A 71 -25.15 9.49 8.24
N ARG A 72 -26.30 10.17 8.16
CA ARG A 72 -26.35 11.65 8.01
C ARG A 72 -25.74 12.36 9.21
N ALA A 73 -25.94 11.87 10.43
CA ALA A 73 -25.35 12.44 11.64
C ALA A 73 -23.81 12.35 11.68
N HIS A 74 -23.20 11.49 10.86
CA HIS A 74 -21.76 11.34 10.72
C HIS A 74 -21.25 11.85 9.35
N PHE A 75 -22.05 12.67 8.65
CA PHE A 75 -21.72 13.19 7.31
C PHE A 75 -21.34 12.06 6.33
N VAL A 76 -22.05 10.93 6.41
CA VAL A 76 -21.92 9.82 5.46
C VAL A 76 -23.16 9.80 4.56
N ASN A 77 -22.96 9.86 3.27
CA ASN A 77 -24.01 9.98 2.26
C ASN A 77 -24.72 8.62 2.03
N PRO A 78 -26.02 8.50 2.38
CA PRO A 78 -26.73 7.23 2.26
C PRO A 78 -26.82 6.71 0.82
N ARG A 79 -26.86 7.61 -0.18
CA ARG A 79 -26.91 7.22 -1.59
C ARG A 79 -25.58 6.58 -2.04
N ARG A 80 -24.45 7.21 -1.72
CA ARG A 80 -23.12 6.67 -2.04
C ARG A 80 -22.85 5.36 -1.30
N VAL A 81 -23.33 5.22 -0.08
CA VAL A 81 -23.29 3.94 0.65
C VAL A 81 -24.05 2.85 -0.08
N ARG A 82 -25.24 3.14 -0.63
CA ARG A 82 -25.98 2.18 -1.46
C ARG A 82 -25.19 1.78 -2.70
N GLU A 83 -24.70 2.75 -3.46
CA GLU A 83 -23.84 2.52 -4.65
C GLU A 83 -22.63 1.65 -4.31
N TRP A 84 -21.94 1.93 -3.20
CA TRP A 84 -20.82 1.13 -2.74
C TRP A 84 -21.21 -0.31 -2.42
N ARG A 85 -22.34 -0.50 -1.77
CA ARG A 85 -22.86 -1.83 -1.46
C ARG A 85 -23.24 -2.62 -2.70
N ASP A 86 -23.85 -1.96 -3.68
CA ASP A 86 -24.22 -2.60 -4.95
C ASP A 86 -22.98 -3.10 -5.68
N VAL A 87 -21.93 -2.26 -5.78
CA VAL A 87 -20.63 -2.67 -6.35
C VAL A 87 -19.97 -3.79 -5.54
N HIS A 88 -20.06 -3.72 -4.19
CA HIS A 88 -19.53 -4.79 -3.36
C HIS A 88 -20.25 -6.11 -3.59
N ALA A 89 -21.58 -6.09 -3.68
CA ALA A 89 -22.37 -7.29 -3.94
C ALA A 89 -22.08 -7.90 -5.32
N GLN A 90 -21.92 -7.07 -6.36
CA GLN A 90 -21.52 -7.52 -7.70
C GLN A 90 -20.15 -8.21 -7.68
N LEU A 91 -19.13 -7.59 -7.02
CA LEU A 91 -17.81 -8.19 -6.91
C LEU A 91 -17.83 -9.50 -6.10
N HIS A 92 -18.65 -9.56 -5.06
CA HIS A 92 -18.85 -10.78 -4.28
C HIS A 92 -19.42 -11.92 -5.15
N THR A 93 -20.41 -11.62 -6.00
CA THR A 93 -20.98 -12.58 -6.94
C THR A 93 -19.91 -13.09 -7.91
N VAL A 94 -19.13 -12.18 -8.52
CA VAL A 94 -18.03 -12.56 -9.42
C VAL A 94 -17.00 -13.45 -8.70
N ALA A 95 -16.63 -13.12 -7.47
CA ALA A 95 -15.70 -13.94 -6.70
C ALA A 95 -16.24 -15.35 -6.44
N ALA A 96 -17.55 -15.46 -6.11
CA ALA A 96 -18.22 -16.76 -5.92
C ALA A 96 -18.28 -17.57 -7.22
N GLU A 97 -18.60 -16.96 -8.35
CA GLU A 97 -18.61 -17.60 -9.67
C GLU A 97 -17.23 -18.12 -10.09
N GLN A 98 -16.17 -17.43 -9.70
CA GLN A 98 -14.78 -17.87 -9.91
C GLN A 98 -14.33 -18.95 -8.91
N GLY A 99 -15.20 -19.37 -7.99
CA GLY A 99 -14.87 -20.35 -6.97
C GLY A 99 -13.90 -19.84 -5.88
N TRP A 100 -13.69 -18.54 -5.80
CA TRP A 100 -12.82 -17.96 -4.78
C TRP A 100 -13.49 -18.01 -3.41
N ARG A 101 -12.71 -18.41 -2.41
CA ARG A 101 -13.19 -18.45 -1.03
C ARG A 101 -12.87 -17.14 -0.34
N LEU A 102 -13.87 -16.60 0.35
CA LEU A 102 -13.67 -15.43 1.21
C LEU A 102 -12.88 -15.82 2.46
N ASN A 103 -12.17 -14.85 3.02
CA ASN A 103 -11.45 -15.04 4.28
C ASN A 103 -12.41 -15.40 5.42
N GLY A 104 -12.03 -16.40 6.22
CA GLY A 104 -12.74 -16.74 7.47
C GLY A 104 -12.33 -15.87 8.65
N THR A 105 -11.19 -15.18 8.54
CA THR A 105 -10.62 -14.28 9.55
C THR A 105 -10.34 -12.91 8.95
N GLU A 106 -10.19 -11.92 9.80
CA GLU A 106 -9.82 -10.58 9.38
C GLU A 106 -8.44 -10.55 8.72
N ALA A 107 -8.34 -9.86 7.57
CA ALA A 107 -7.06 -9.68 6.90
C ALA A 107 -6.16 -8.71 7.66
N THR A 108 -4.88 -9.05 7.77
CA THR A 108 -3.87 -8.15 8.36
C THR A 108 -3.61 -6.94 7.47
N TYR A 109 -2.99 -5.91 8.05
CA TYR A 109 -2.52 -4.73 7.31
C TYR A 109 -1.72 -5.12 6.06
N GLU A 110 -0.75 -6.02 6.23
CA GLU A 110 0.09 -6.52 5.14
C GLU A 110 -0.71 -7.21 4.04
N GLN A 111 -1.62 -8.11 4.39
CA GLN A 111 -2.44 -8.85 3.43
C GLN A 111 -3.32 -7.91 2.58
N VAL A 112 -3.93 -6.89 3.22
CA VAL A 112 -4.71 -5.88 2.50
C VAL A 112 -3.84 -5.14 1.50
N HIS A 113 -2.66 -4.67 1.92
CA HIS A 113 -1.82 -3.84 1.07
C HIS A 113 -1.07 -4.64 0.00
N LEU A 114 -0.68 -5.89 0.26
CA LEU A 114 -0.18 -6.80 -0.78
C LEU A 114 -1.22 -7.05 -1.87
N SER A 115 -2.49 -7.25 -1.47
CA SER A 115 -3.59 -7.41 -2.44
C SER A 115 -3.80 -6.16 -3.29
N MET A 116 -3.67 -4.97 -2.69
CA MET A 116 -3.74 -3.70 -3.42
C MET A 116 -2.54 -3.50 -4.35
N LEU A 117 -1.33 -3.84 -3.89
CA LEU A 117 -0.10 -3.76 -4.68
C LEU A 117 -0.16 -4.61 -5.93
N ALA A 118 -0.82 -5.77 -5.90
CA ALA A 118 -0.97 -6.65 -7.07
C ALA A 118 -1.53 -5.92 -8.31
N GLY A 119 -2.42 -4.95 -8.08
CA GLY A 119 -3.03 -4.14 -9.16
C GLY A 119 -2.44 -2.73 -9.31
N LEU A 120 -1.62 -2.26 -8.38
CA LEU A 120 -1.21 -0.86 -8.27
C LEU A 120 0.32 -0.67 -8.18
N LEU A 121 1.12 -1.62 -8.64
CA LEU A 121 2.60 -1.53 -8.62
C LEU A 121 3.14 -0.28 -9.33
N GLY A 122 2.41 0.27 -10.29
CA GLY A 122 2.75 1.51 -10.97
C GLY A 122 2.46 2.79 -10.18
N ASN A 123 1.70 2.70 -9.08
CA ASN A 123 1.25 3.82 -8.27
C ASN A 123 2.00 3.92 -6.93
N VAL A 124 3.19 3.37 -6.87
CA VAL A 124 4.07 3.47 -5.69
C VAL A 124 4.96 4.69 -5.77
N GLY A 125 5.34 5.22 -4.62
CA GLY A 125 6.28 6.33 -4.52
C GLY A 125 7.26 6.14 -3.39
N CYS A 126 8.50 6.59 -3.64
CA CYS A 126 9.55 6.69 -2.64
C CYS A 126 9.72 8.17 -2.24
N LYS A 127 9.67 8.48 -0.96
CA LYS A 127 9.82 9.84 -0.47
C LYS A 127 11.18 10.41 -0.88
N SER A 128 11.19 11.66 -1.35
CA SER A 128 12.43 12.43 -1.52
C SER A 128 13.09 12.68 -0.16
N ASP A 129 14.41 12.68 -0.13
CA ASP A 129 15.17 13.02 1.08
C ASP A 129 15.23 14.56 1.27
N GLU A 130 15.01 15.34 0.22
CA GLU A 130 15.15 16.81 0.20
C GLU A 130 13.82 17.56 0.33
N ASP A 131 12.73 16.97 -0.18
CA ASP A 131 11.44 17.64 -0.38
C ASP A 131 10.23 16.80 0.09
N GLU A 132 9.05 17.41 0.09
CA GLU A 132 7.77 16.79 0.45
C GLU A 132 7.12 15.98 -0.69
N TRP A 133 7.81 15.77 -1.82
CA TRP A 133 7.31 14.96 -2.92
C TRP A 133 7.80 13.52 -2.87
N TYR A 134 7.14 12.67 -3.62
CA TYR A 134 7.47 11.27 -3.83
C TYR A 134 7.91 11.05 -5.27
N LEU A 135 9.01 10.32 -5.43
CA LEU A 135 9.40 9.81 -6.74
C LEU A 135 8.56 8.56 -7.04
N GLY A 136 7.75 8.64 -8.06
CA GLY A 136 6.93 7.54 -8.57
C GLY A 136 7.56 6.82 -9.75
N ALA A 137 6.81 5.87 -10.29
CA ALA A 137 7.20 5.10 -11.46
C ALA A 137 7.61 6.02 -12.63
N ARG A 138 8.66 5.62 -13.36
CA ARG A 138 9.17 6.33 -14.55
C ARG A 138 9.63 7.77 -14.29
N GLY A 139 10.03 8.08 -13.06
CA GLY A 139 10.53 9.39 -12.69
C GLY A 139 9.46 10.46 -12.45
N ILE A 140 8.17 10.08 -12.38
CA ILE A 140 7.08 11.00 -12.08
C ILE A 140 7.20 11.48 -10.65
N LYS A 141 7.09 12.80 -10.44
CA LYS A 141 7.04 13.41 -9.10
C LYS A 141 5.58 13.67 -8.72
N PHE A 142 5.17 13.24 -7.54
CA PHE A 142 3.84 13.52 -7.02
C PHE A 142 3.88 13.86 -5.52
N TRP A 143 2.86 14.51 -5.05
CA TRP A 143 2.69 14.93 -3.67
C TRP A 143 1.56 14.17 -2.99
N LYS A 144 1.64 14.05 -1.70
CA LYS A 144 0.51 13.62 -0.90
C LYS A 144 -0.63 14.64 -1.05
N HIS A 145 -1.85 14.17 -1.32
CA HIS A 145 -3.02 15.07 -1.39
C HIS A 145 -3.21 15.80 -0.04
N PRO A 146 -3.48 17.12 -0.04
CA PRO A 146 -3.63 17.89 1.20
C PRO A 146 -4.68 17.37 2.17
N GLY A 147 -5.73 16.72 1.66
CA GLY A 147 -6.78 16.08 2.45
C GLY A 147 -6.49 14.64 2.88
N ALA A 148 -5.28 14.12 2.64
CA ALA A 148 -4.94 12.76 3.05
C ALA A 148 -4.70 12.67 4.56
N ASN A 149 -5.30 11.66 5.19
CA ASN A 149 -5.27 11.45 6.65
C ASN A 149 -4.02 10.71 7.14
N LEU A 150 -3.02 10.49 6.28
CA LEU A 150 -1.76 9.89 6.73
C LEU A 150 -1.08 10.77 7.77
N SER A 151 -0.41 10.13 8.71
CA SER A 151 0.35 10.80 9.77
C SER A 151 1.25 11.90 9.22
N LYS A 152 1.62 12.86 10.07
CA LYS A 152 2.54 13.96 9.72
C LYS A 152 3.91 13.46 9.22
N LYS A 153 4.26 12.21 9.51
CA LYS A 153 5.46 11.53 9.02
C LYS A 153 5.05 10.27 8.22
N PRO A 154 4.62 10.43 6.98
CA PRO A 154 4.37 9.28 6.12
C PRO A 154 5.65 8.48 5.91
N GLY A 155 5.52 7.18 5.71
CA GLY A 155 6.63 6.28 5.46
C GLY A 155 7.46 6.67 4.23
N ARG A 156 8.65 6.10 4.11
CA ARG A 156 9.51 6.27 2.93
C ARG A 156 8.83 5.78 1.64
N TRP A 157 8.07 4.72 1.75
CA TRP A 157 7.34 4.13 0.63
C TRP A 157 5.84 4.26 0.84
N ILE A 158 5.15 4.72 -0.16
CA ILE A 158 3.69 4.80 -0.18
C ILE A 158 3.12 4.15 -1.44
N LEU A 159 1.90 3.66 -1.30
CA LEU A 159 1.02 3.24 -2.38
C LEU A 159 -0.10 4.27 -2.52
N ALA A 160 -0.42 4.69 -3.74
CA ALA A 160 -1.58 5.52 -4.03
C ALA A 160 -2.64 4.74 -4.82
N ALA A 161 -3.93 4.94 -4.48
CA ALA A 161 -5.02 4.36 -5.27
C ALA A 161 -5.07 4.99 -6.67
N GLU A 162 -4.85 6.29 -6.73
CA GLU A 162 -4.86 7.07 -7.98
C GLU A 162 -3.88 8.24 -7.90
N LEU A 163 -3.42 8.69 -9.07
CA LEU A 163 -2.69 9.94 -9.23
C LEU A 163 -3.58 10.93 -9.96
N VAL A 164 -3.83 12.09 -9.34
CA VAL A 164 -4.74 13.12 -9.85
C VAL A 164 -3.97 14.41 -10.08
N GLU A 165 -4.04 14.92 -11.30
CA GLU A 165 -3.44 16.18 -11.67
C GLU A 165 -4.43 17.34 -11.43
N THR A 166 -3.96 18.33 -10.66
CA THR A 166 -4.65 19.60 -10.46
C THR A 166 -3.64 20.74 -10.64
N THR A 167 -3.24 21.46 -9.60
CA THR A 167 -2.09 22.39 -9.64
C THR A 167 -0.75 21.65 -9.64
N LYS A 168 -0.74 20.46 -9.05
CA LYS A 168 0.36 19.49 -9.03
C LYS A 168 -0.25 18.10 -9.20
N LEU A 169 0.59 17.10 -9.39
CA LEU A 169 0.16 15.72 -9.37
C LEU A 169 0.08 15.23 -7.92
N TYR A 170 -1.08 14.76 -7.49
CA TYR A 170 -1.32 14.29 -6.13
C TYR A 170 -1.68 12.81 -6.09
N GLY A 171 -1.10 12.09 -5.13
CA GLY A 171 -1.56 10.76 -4.77
C GLY A 171 -2.76 10.83 -3.83
N ARG A 172 -3.86 10.16 -4.18
CA ARG A 172 -5.06 9.98 -3.37
C ARG A 172 -5.23 8.53 -2.95
N GLY A 173 -5.89 8.31 -1.81
CA GLY A 173 -6.04 6.98 -1.26
C GLY A 173 -4.67 6.38 -0.98
N ILE A 174 -3.90 6.97 -0.08
CA ILE A 174 -2.52 6.61 0.16
C ILE A 174 -2.37 5.69 1.37
N ALA A 175 -1.38 4.82 1.31
CA ALA A 175 -0.98 3.96 2.41
C ALA A 175 0.53 3.82 2.50
N ASN A 176 1.05 3.70 3.72
CA ASN A 176 2.44 3.33 3.95
C ASN A 176 2.64 1.85 3.62
N ILE A 177 3.71 1.53 2.90
CA ILE A 177 4.06 0.17 2.50
C ILE A 177 5.52 -0.11 2.84
N ASP A 178 5.89 -1.39 2.85
CA ASP A 178 7.26 -1.85 3.01
C ASP A 178 7.91 -2.08 1.63
N ALA A 179 9.19 -1.69 1.50
CA ALA A 179 9.97 -1.97 0.29
C ALA A 179 10.06 -3.47 -0.03
N GLN A 180 10.05 -4.33 0.99
CA GLN A 180 10.08 -5.78 0.81
C GLN A 180 8.84 -6.30 0.08
N TRP A 181 7.68 -5.66 0.29
CA TRP A 181 6.47 -6.03 -0.44
C TRP A 181 6.58 -5.72 -1.93
N LEU A 182 7.30 -4.66 -2.29
CA LEU A 182 7.60 -4.33 -3.70
C LEU A 182 8.52 -5.39 -4.32
N VAL A 183 9.50 -5.88 -3.56
CA VAL A 183 10.36 -6.98 -4.02
C VAL A 183 9.56 -8.25 -4.24
N PHE A 184 8.69 -8.60 -3.29
CA PHE A 184 7.86 -9.81 -3.35
C PHE A 184 6.86 -9.76 -4.51
N MET A 185 6.06 -8.69 -4.58
CA MET A 185 5.00 -8.56 -5.59
C MET A 185 5.53 -8.23 -6.99
N GLY A 186 6.60 -7.45 -7.05
CA GLY A 186 7.19 -6.94 -8.29
C GLY A 186 8.37 -7.74 -8.83
N GLN A 187 8.71 -8.91 -8.25
CA GLN A 187 9.94 -9.64 -8.61
C GLN A 187 10.11 -9.91 -10.11
N HIS A 188 9.01 -10.12 -10.84
CA HIS A 188 8.98 -10.33 -12.29
C HIS A 188 9.24 -9.05 -13.12
N LEU A 189 9.18 -7.89 -12.48
CA LEU A 189 9.40 -6.55 -13.07
C LEU A 189 10.70 -5.91 -12.59
N LEU A 190 11.36 -6.50 -11.60
CA LEU A 190 12.61 -5.98 -11.06
C LEU A 190 13.73 -6.08 -12.10
N LYS A 191 14.40 -4.95 -12.32
CA LYS A 191 15.69 -4.92 -13.05
C LYS A 191 16.81 -4.98 -12.03
N LYS A 192 17.59 -6.04 -12.08
CA LYS A 192 18.72 -6.28 -11.19
C LYS A 192 20.03 -5.94 -11.90
N GLN A 193 20.94 -5.32 -11.19
CA GLN A 193 22.30 -5.01 -11.62
C GLN A 193 23.27 -5.47 -10.56
N LEU A 194 24.35 -6.09 -10.99
CA LEU A 194 25.46 -6.50 -10.12
C LEU A 194 26.59 -5.48 -10.30
N LEU A 195 27.03 -4.91 -9.21
CA LEU A 195 28.03 -3.84 -9.17
C LEU A 195 29.23 -4.33 -8.37
N GLU A 196 30.41 -3.86 -8.74
CA GLU A 196 31.64 -4.01 -8.01
C GLU A 196 31.96 -5.46 -7.55
N PRO A 197 32.06 -6.44 -8.47
CA PRO A 197 32.48 -7.77 -8.07
C PRO A 197 33.90 -7.73 -7.48
N HIS A 198 34.09 -8.24 -6.28
CA HIS A 198 35.36 -8.23 -5.57
C HIS A 198 35.52 -9.45 -4.66
N TRP A 199 36.76 -9.76 -4.30
CA TRP A 199 37.04 -10.78 -3.30
C TRP A 199 36.74 -10.25 -1.89
N GLU A 200 36.04 -11.03 -1.10
CA GLU A 200 35.79 -10.72 0.30
C GLU A 200 36.39 -11.78 1.22
N LYS A 201 37.50 -11.42 1.85
CA LYS A 201 38.29 -12.29 2.72
C LYS A 201 37.46 -12.94 3.84
N LYS A 202 36.60 -12.17 4.53
CA LYS A 202 35.78 -12.67 5.64
C LYS A 202 34.76 -13.73 5.22
N ALA A 203 34.23 -13.62 4.02
CA ALA A 203 33.26 -14.54 3.46
C ALA A 203 33.93 -15.70 2.72
N ALA A 204 35.23 -15.56 2.40
CA ALA A 204 35.99 -16.49 1.56
C ALA A 204 35.31 -16.74 0.19
N GLU A 205 34.74 -15.70 -0.39
CA GLU A 205 34.03 -15.77 -1.66
C GLU A 205 34.15 -14.46 -2.44
N VAL A 206 33.91 -14.56 -3.77
CA VAL A 206 33.73 -13.34 -4.59
C VAL A 206 32.30 -12.90 -4.47
N VAL A 207 32.10 -11.67 -4.03
CA VAL A 207 30.77 -11.05 -3.84
C VAL A 207 30.59 -9.91 -4.83
N ALA A 208 29.31 -9.63 -5.14
CA ALA A 208 28.92 -8.42 -5.84
C ALA A 208 27.81 -7.73 -5.08
N LEU A 209 27.63 -6.43 -5.33
CA LEU A 209 26.56 -5.64 -4.76
C LEU A 209 25.37 -5.61 -5.72
N GLU A 210 24.28 -6.29 -5.35
CA GLU A 210 23.05 -6.28 -6.15
C GLU A 210 22.25 -5.02 -5.84
N ARG A 211 21.85 -4.33 -6.90
CA ARG A 211 20.89 -3.23 -6.91
C ARG A 211 19.67 -3.66 -7.70
N ALA A 212 18.47 -3.40 -7.16
CA ALA A 212 17.23 -3.67 -7.87
C ALA A 212 16.39 -2.41 -8.04
N THR A 213 15.81 -2.27 -9.22
CA THR A 213 14.90 -1.18 -9.55
C THR A 213 13.56 -1.72 -10.04
N LEU A 214 12.47 -1.05 -9.62
CA LEU A 214 11.11 -1.27 -10.09
C LEU A 214 10.62 0.00 -10.77
N TYR A 215 10.35 -0.04 -12.07
CA TYR A 215 9.96 1.14 -12.87
C TYR A 215 10.90 2.35 -12.72
N GLY A 216 12.19 2.11 -12.48
CA GLY A 216 13.20 3.14 -12.26
C GLY A 216 13.40 3.54 -10.79
N LEU A 217 12.53 3.10 -9.87
CA LEU A 217 12.68 3.31 -8.44
C LEU A 217 13.66 2.30 -7.86
N VAL A 218 14.65 2.77 -7.11
CA VAL A 218 15.60 1.90 -6.41
C VAL A 218 14.90 1.29 -5.19
N VAL A 219 14.56 0.01 -5.28
CA VAL A 219 13.86 -0.70 -4.20
C VAL A 219 14.83 -1.14 -3.13
N TYR A 220 15.98 -1.64 -3.52
CA TYR A 220 17.12 -1.89 -2.65
C TYR A 220 18.45 -1.68 -3.39
N ASN A 221 19.47 -1.44 -2.63
CA ASN A 221 20.84 -1.25 -3.11
C ASN A 221 21.82 -1.96 -2.17
N ASN A 222 23.02 -2.26 -2.67
CA ASN A 222 24.10 -2.86 -1.91
C ASN A 222 23.76 -4.21 -1.23
N LYS A 223 22.84 -4.99 -1.81
CA LYS A 223 22.58 -6.34 -1.33
C LYS A 223 23.73 -7.25 -1.77
N ARG A 224 24.45 -7.80 -0.80
CA ARG A 224 25.55 -8.74 -1.09
C ARG A 224 25.01 -10.05 -1.66
N VAL A 225 25.61 -10.48 -2.76
CA VAL A 225 25.31 -11.77 -3.41
C VAL A 225 26.60 -12.47 -3.78
N ASN A 226 26.60 -13.80 -3.73
CA ASN A 226 27.73 -14.63 -4.20
C ASN A 226 27.82 -14.51 -5.73
N TYR A 227 28.88 -13.86 -6.21
CA TYR A 227 29.09 -13.63 -7.63
C TYR A 227 29.45 -14.91 -8.40
N GLY A 228 30.05 -15.88 -7.72
CA GLY A 228 30.40 -17.19 -8.30
C GLY A 228 29.18 -17.96 -8.80
N LEU A 229 27.99 -17.75 -8.21
CA LEU A 229 26.73 -18.37 -8.66
C LEU A 229 26.17 -17.71 -9.93
N VAL A 230 26.61 -16.49 -10.25
CA VAL A 230 26.13 -15.73 -11.42
C VAL A 230 27.10 -15.80 -12.58
N ASN A 231 28.40 -15.59 -12.32
CA ASN A 231 29.46 -15.63 -13.29
C ASN A 231 30.72 -16.32 -12.72
N ALA A 232 30.72 -17.65 -12.76
CA ALA A 232 31.77 -18.45 -12.19
C ALA A 232 33.15 -18.19 -12.82
N ARG A 233 33.20 -17.86 -14.12
CA ARG A 233 34.46 -17.58 -14.83
C ARG A 233 35.12 -16.31 -14.32
N GLU A 234 34.39 -15.23 -14.30
CA GLU A 234 34.89 -13.92 -13.83
C GLU A 234 35.19 -13.97 -12.33
N ALA A 235 34.35 -14.61 -11.54
CA ALA A 235 34.59 -14.81 -10.10
C ALA A 235 35.92 -15.56 -9.87
N ARG A 236 36.24 -16.59 -10.68
CA ARG A 236 37.52 -17.27 -10.60
C ARG A 236 38.69 -16.35 -10.93
N GLU A 237 38.56 -15.51 -11.93
CA GLU A 237 39.61 -14.55 -12.32
C GLU A 237 39.84 -13.53 -11.19
N ILE A 238 38.78 -13.02 -10.56
CA ILE A 238 38.84 -12.11 -9.42
C ILE A 238 39.53 -12.81 -8.23
N PHE A 239 39.10 -14.05 -7.89
CA PHE A 239 39.71 -14.83 -6.83
C PHE A 239 41.21 -15.03 -7.03
N ILE A 240 41.64 -15.40 -8.23
CA ILE A 240 43.06 -15.59 -8.53
C ILE A 240 43.82 -14.26 -8.37
N ARG A 241 43.31 -13.18 -8.93
CA ARG A 241 43.96 -11.87 -8.90
C ARG A 241 44.04 -11.28 -7.49
N GLU A 242 42.93 -11.29 -6.75
CA GLU A 242 42.82 -10.57 -5.47
C GLU A 242 43.20 -11.46 -4.26
N ALA A 243 42.71 -12.68 -4.23
CA ALA A 243 43.03 -13.58 -3.11
C ALA A 243 44.45 -14.16 -3.24
N LEU A 244 44.78 -14.81 -4.37
CA LEU A 244 46.05 -15.54 -4.48
C LEU A 244 47.22 -14.63 -4.80
N VAL A 245 47.12 -13.80 -5.82
CA VAL A 245 48.22 -12.88 -6.24
C VAL A 245 48.30 -11.70 -5.29
N GLY A 246 47.17 -11.12 -4.87
CA GLY A 246 47.09 -10.02 -3.90
C GLY A 246 47.40 -10.42 -2.46
N GLN A 247 47.50 -11.70 -2.17
CA GLN A 247 47.74 -12.28 -0.83
C GLN A 247 46.72 -11.85 0.24
N GLU A 248 45.46 -11.65 -0.22
CA GLU A 248 44.34 -11.30 0.64
C GLU A 248 43.47 -12.51 1.04
N TRP A 249 44.12 -13.61 1.36
CA TRP A 249 43.46 -14.87 1.73
C TRP A 249 43.56 -15.21 3.21
#